data_2e3d446ba1099524423b298f110212bd
#
_entry.id   2e3d446ba1099524423b298f110212bd
#
_cell.length_a   1.000
_cell.length_b   1.000
_cell.length_c   1.000
_cell.angle_alpha   90.00
_cell.angle_beta   90.00
_cell.angle_gamma   90.00
#
_symmetry.space_group_name_H-M   'P 1'
#
loop_
_entity.id
_entity.type
_entity.pdbx_description
1 polymer ?
#
loop_
_entity_poly.entity_id
_entity_poly.type
_entity_poly.pdbx_seq_one_letter_code
_entity_poly.pdbx_strand_id
1 'polypeptide(L)'
;MANIHPLATVHPNAKLGENVEVGPYAYIEEHVEIGDGSKILPHATIFNYVKMGKNCTVFPGAVIGAIPQDLKFDGEVTYVEIGDNVNIRECATINRGTKASGRGVTKIGNNVLLMSYTHVAHDCCVGNNCILVSYVGIAGETDVDDWATIGGSSVAHQFSRIGKHAFIGGGCKINKDVPPYILCGRDPLTYAGVNIVGLRRRGFTSDQIRNIKDMYDIIYNSGNNVSDALAKIESGFLQSEERDVIIDFIRNSKRGIIRGMGSDSKGSID
;
A
#
# COMPACT_ATOMS: atom_id res chain seq x y z
N MET A 1 7.01 -19.54 24.43
CA MET A 1 8.09 -20.06 23.55
C MET A 1 7.53 -20.27 22.14
N ALA A 2 8.35 -20.08 21.11
CA ALA A 2 7.97 -20.36 19.72
C ALA A 2 7.80 -21.88 19.50
N ASN A 3 6.85 -22.26 18.63
CA ASN A 3 6.62 -23.63 18.21
C ASN A 3 7.16 -23.83 16.78
N ILE A 4 8.35 -24.45 16.67
CA ILE A 4 9.05 -24.62 15.40
C ILE A 4 8.94 -26.07 14.95
N HIS A 5 8.38 -26.29 13.75
CA HIS A 5 8.29 -27.63 13.18
C HIS A 5 9.69 -28.21 12.90
N PRO A 6 9.96 -29.51 13.17
CA PRO A 6 11.28 -30.09 13.00
C PRO A 6 11.87 -30.02 11.58
N LEU A 7 11.02 -29.88 10.56
CA LEU A 7 11.44 -29.72 9.16
C LEU A 7 11.57 -28.24 8.72
N ALA A 8 11.42 -27.27 9.63
CA ALA A 8 11.69 -25.86 9.35
C ALA A 8 13.19 -25.58 9.50
N THR A 9 13.69 -24.64 8.73
CA THR A 9 15.06 -24.12 8.88
C THR A 9 14.98 -22.71 9.46
N VAL A 10 15.38 -22.56 10.73
CA VAL A 10 15.40 -21.28 11.41
C VAL A 10 16.81 -21.02 11.91
N HIS A 11 17.40 -19.89 11.50
CA HIS A 11 18.75 -19.53 11.94
C HIS A 11 18.76 -19.30 13.47
N PRO A 12 19.79 -19.77 14.21
CA PRO A 12 19.84 -19.65 15.67
C PRO A 12 19.78 -18.19 16.20
N ASN A 13 20.22 -17.22 15.41
CA ASN A 13 20.22 -15.81 15.74
C ASN A 13 18.90 -15.10 15.37
N ALA A 14 17.95 -15.78 14.74
CA ALA A 14 16.61 -15.23 14.52
C ALA A 14 15.87 -15.07 15.85
N LYS A 15 15.21 -13.93 16.03
CA LYS A 15 14.48 -13.62 17.25
C LYS A 15 12.99 -13.86 17.03
N LEU A 16 12.45 -14.91 17.63
CA LEU A 16 11.03 -15.24 17.57
C LEU A 16 10.36 -14.93 18.90
N GLY A 17 9.27 -14.19 18.84
CA GLY A 17 8.45 -13.84 20.01
C GLY A 17 7.71 -15.04 20.60
N GLU A 18 6.88 -14.78 21.60
CA GLU A 18 6.08 -15.81 22.24
C GLU A 18 4.96 -16.31 21.31
N ASN A 19 4.69 -17.62 21.37
CA ASN A 19 3.64 -18.27 20.60
C ASN A 19 3.76 -18.08 19.07
N VAL A 20 4.97 -17.82 18.57
CA VAL A 20 5.22 -17.86 17.13
C VAL A 20 5.19 -19.31 16.67
N GLU A 21 4.42 -19.57 15.60
CA GLU A 21 4.32 -20.88 14.96
C GLU A 21 5.11 -20.87 13.65
N VAL A 22 6.01 -21.86 13.45
CA VAL A 22 6.79 -22.02 12.23
C VAL A 22 6.50 -23.39 11.62
N GLY A 23 5.87 -23.42 10.44
CA GLY A 23 5.48 -24.62 9.72
C GLY A 23 6.64 -25.34 9.03
N PRO A 24 6.40 -26.57 8.52
CA PRO A 24 7.43 -27.36 7.85
C PRO A 24 7.94 -26.65 6.58
N TYR A 25 9.25 -26.82 6.32
CA TYR A 25 9.95 -26.24 5.15
C TYR A 25 9.91 -24.71 5.09
N ALA A 26 9.48 -24.01 6.15
CA ALA A 26 9.70 -22.58 6.26
C ALA A 26 11.18 -22.28 6.47
N TYR A 27 11.67 -21.18 5.88
CA TYR A 27 13.07 -20.77 5.95
C TYR A 27 13.17 -19.36 6.54
N ILE A 28 13.92 -19.19 7.62
CA ILE A 28 14.10 -17.92 8.35
C ILE A 28 15.59 -17.67 8.56
N GLU A 29 16.08 -16.55 8.05
CA GLU A 29 17.51 -16.17 8.13
C GLU A 29 17.89 -15.48 9.45
N GLU A 30 19.17 -15.09 9.54
CA GLU A 30 19.88 -14.69 10.75
C GLU A 30 19.31 -13.45 11.45
N HIS A 31 19.14 -12.36 10.71
CA HIS A 31 18.77 -11.05 11.28
C HIS A 31 17.27 -10.77 11.14
N VAL A 32 16.46 -11.78 11.45
CA VAL A 32 15.00 -11.70 11.41
C VAL A 32 14.45 -11.56 12.82
N GLU A 33 13.51 -10.62 13.00
CA GLU A 33 12.75 -10.46 14.24
C GLU A 33 11.25 -10.63 13.94
N ILE A 34 10.56 -11.53 14.66
CA ILE A 34 9.14 -11.82 14.48
C ILE A 34 8.42 -11.65 15.82
N GLY A 35 7.40 -10.80 15.86
CA GLY A 35 6.59 -10.52 17.04
C GLY A 35 5.65 -11.66 17.43
N ASP A 36 5.16 -11.58 18.67
CA ASP A 36 4.34 -12.60 19.32
C ASP A 36 3.13 -13.03 18.52
N GLY A 37 2.74 -14.29 18.60
CA GLY A 37 1.51 -14.84 18.01
C GLY A 37 1.51 -14.93 16.48
N SER A 38 2.62 -14.60 15.83
CA SER A 38 2.73 -14.66 14.37
C SER A 38 2.87 -16.11 13.87
N LYS A 39 2.38 -16.36 12.65
CA LYS A 39 2.37 -17.68 12.01
C LYS A 39 3.11 -17.64 10.68
N ILE A 40 4.17 -18.44 10.59
CA ILE A 40 4.94 -18.64 9.36
C ILE A 40 4.56 -20.02 8.81
N LEU A 41 3.69 -20.02 7.82
CA LEU A 41 3.11 -21.25 7.26
C LEU A 41 4.14 -22.00 6.40
N PRO A 42 3.85 -23.27 6.01
CA PRO A 42 4.79 -24.10 5.27
C PRO A 42 5.35 -23.43 4.00
N HIS A 43 6.64 -23.62 3.71
CA HIS A 43 7.32 -23.10 2.53
C HIS A 43 7.37 -21.55 2.43
N ALA A 44 7.10 -20.80 3.49
CA ALA A 44 7.34 -19.37 3.50
C ALA A 44 8.84 -19.09 3.73
N THR A 45 9.35 -18.03 3.11
CA THR A 45 10.77 -17.65 3.20
C THR A 45 10.90 -16.22 3.74
N ILE A 46 11.69 -16.05 4.80
CA ILE A 46 11.99 -14.74 5.39
C ILE A 46 13.50 -14.56 5.39
N PHE A 47 13.99 -13.65 4.55
CA PHE A 47 15.40 -13.33 4.43
C PHE A 47 15.86 -12.33 5.50
N ASN A 48 17.17 -12.07 5.53
CA ASN A 48 17.80 -11.17 6.47
C ASN A 48 17.20 -9.76 6.53
N TYR A 49 17.28 -9.15 7.69
CA TYR A 49 16.91 -7.74 7.95
C TYR A 49 15.42 -7.46 7.85
N VAL A 50 14.60 -8.46 8.14
CA VAL A 50 13.14 -8.32 8.28
C VAL A 50 12.78 -8.18 9.76
N LYS A 51 12.00 -7.13 10.07
CA LYS A 51 11.34 -6.97 11.35
C LYS A 51 9.83 -7.00 11.13
N MET A 52 9.16 -7.97 11.76
CA MET A 52 7.71 -8.19 11.68
C MET A 52 7.09 -8.04 13.05
N GLY A 53 5.95 -7.35 13.10
CA GLY A 53 5.15 -7.18 14.31
C GLY A 53 4.43 -8.44 14.77
N LYS A 54 3.40 -8.24 15.60
CA LYS A 54 2.62 -9.30 16.25
C LYS A 54 1.45 -9.79 15.39
N ASN A 55 1.02 -11.03 15.64
CA ASN A 55 -0.18 -11.62 15.04
C ASN A 55 -0.19 -11.58 13.50
N CYS A 56 0.96 -11.60 12.88
CA CYS A 56 1.09 -11.66 11.43
C CYS A 56 0.95 -13.11 10.93
N THR A 57 0.43 -13.28 9.72
CA THR A 57 0.38 -14.59 9.08
C THR A 57 1.04 -14.52 7.71
N VAL A 58 2.08 -15.33 7.53
CA VAL A 58 2.80 -15.48 6.26
C VAL A 58 2.42 -16.81 5.63
N PHE A 59 1.81 -16.76 4.47
CA PHE A 59 1.26 -17.92 3.77
C PHE A 59 2.28 -18.63 2.89
N PRO A 60 1.98 -19.87 2.43
CA PRO A 60 2.93 -20.68 1.68
C PRO A 60 3.47 -19.97 0.43
N GLY A 61 4.77 -20.11 0.21
CA GLY A 61 5.46 -19.56 -0.95
C GLY A 61 5.67 -18.04 -0.90
N ALA A 62 5.22 -17.34 0.14
CA ALA A 62 5.54 -15.92 0.30
C ALA A 62 7.03 -15.73 0.59
N VAL A 63 7.62 -14.68 0.00
CA VAL A 63 9.05 -14.37 0.12
C VAL A 63 9.22 -12.93 0.62
N ILE A 64 9.78 -12.77 1.80
CA ILE A 64 9.93 -11.48 2.48
C ILE A 64 11.41 -11.18 2.67
N GLY A 65 11.81 -9.94 2.37
CA GLY A 65 13.19 -9.47 2.59
C GLY A 65 14.18 -9.89 1.50
N ALA A 66 13.71 -10.40 0.35
CA ALA A 66 14.61 -10.64 -0.78
C ALA A 66 15.33 -9.35 -1.21
N ILE A 67 16.52 -9.51 -1.78
CA ILE A 67 17.29 -8.39 -2.33
C ILE A 67 16.45 -7.62 -3.37
N PRO A 68 16.61 -6.29 -3.45
CA PRO A 68 15.93 -5.48 -4.45
C PRO A 68 16.22 -5.92 -5.88
N GLN A 69 15.22 -5.83 -6.74
CA GLN A 69 15.38 -6.03 -8.19
C GLN A 69 15.77 -4.69 -8.87
N ASP A 70 16.64 -3.94 -8.22
CA ASP A 70 17.17 -2.66 -8.71
C ASP A 70 18.66 -2.84 -9.05
N LEU A 71 19.05 -2.48 -10.28
CA LEU A 71 20.43 -2.57 -10.75
C LEU A 71 21.42 -1.68 -9.97
N LYS A 72 20.92 -0.74 -9.17
CA LYS A 72 21.74 0.11 -8.29
C LYS A 72 22.02 -0.53 -6.93
N PHE A 73 21.38 -1.66 -6.61
CA PHE A 73 21.62 -2.35 -5.36
C PHE A 73 23.01 -3.02 -5.38
N ASP A 74 23.87 -2.68 -4.42
CA ASP A 74 25.29 -3.12 -4.34
C ASP A 74 25.54 -4.00 -3.09
N GLY A 75 24.54 -4.73 -2.63
CA GLY A 75 24.69 -5.66 -1.48
C GLY A 75 24.62 -5.00 -0.11
N GLU A 76 24.23 -3.74 -0.03
CA GLU A 76 24.12 -2.97 1.21
C GLU A 76 23.08 -3.53 2.19
N VAL A 77 23.28 -3.26 3.49
CA VAL A 77 22.32 -3.62 4.52
C VAL A 77 21.14 -2.65 4.47
N THR A 78 19.97 -3.18 4.16
CA THR A 78 18.69 -2.47 4.09
C THR A 78 17.59 -3.36 4.66
N TYR A 79 16.40 -2.83 4.90
CA TYR A 79 15.44 -3.45 5.79
C TYR A 79 14.05 -3.63 5.16
N VAL A 80 13.28 -4.54 5.77
CA VAL A 80 11.81 -4.59 5.68
C VAL A 80 11.25 -4.45 7.08
N GLU A 81 10.31 -3.52 7.27
CA GLU A 81 9.56 -3.36 8.51
C GLU A 81 8.08 -3.64 8.24
N ILE A 82 7.49 -4.55 9.02
CA ILE A 82 6.09 -4.97 8.92
C ILE A 82 5.42 -4.75 10.27
N GLY A 83 4.29 -4.09 10.27
CA GLY A 83 3.48 -3.83 11.47
C GLY A 83 2.75 -5.08 12.00
N ASP A 84 1.77 -4.84 12.85
CA ASP A 84 0.97 -5.88 13.50
C ASP A 84 -0.23 -6.31 12.63
N ASN A 85 -0.71 -7.55 12.84
CA ASN A 85 -1.91 -8.10 12.23
C ASN A 85 -1.89 -8.12 10.69
N VAL A 86 -0.72 -8.29 10.09
CA VAL A 86 -0.54 -8.31 8.64
C VAL A 86 -0.73 -9.72 8.09
N ASN A 87 -1.52 -9.84 7.03
CA ASN A 87 -1.70 -11.09 6.29
C ASN A 87 -0.98 -11.00 4.95
N ILE A 88 0.04 -11.84 4.77
CA ILE A 88 0.85 -11.93 3.54
C ILE A 88 0.53 -13.25 2.87
N ARG A 89 -0.32 -13.20 1.85
CA ARG A 89 -0.90 -14.38 1.21
C ARG A 89 0.12 -15.08 0.29
N GLU A 90 -0.36 -16.18 -0.29
CA GLU A 90 0.44 -17.14 -1.05
C GLU A 90 1.25 -16.46 -2.16
N CYS A 91 2.53 -16.78 -2.22
CA CYS A 91 3.46 -16.29 -3.25
C CYS A 91 3.57 -14.74 -3.33
N ALA A 92 3.13 -14.01 -2.31
CA ALA A 92 3.39 -12.58 -2.23
C ALA A 92 4.87 -12.33 -1.97
N THR A 93 5.42 -11.24 -2.53
CA THR A 93 6.84 -10.90 -2.40
C THR A 93 7.03 -9.48 -1.89
N ILE A 94 7.97 -9.29 -0.97
CA ILE A 94 8.35 -7.98 -0.43
C ILE A 94 9.86 -7.88 -0.48
N ASN A 95 10.39 -6.95 -1.29
CA ASN A 95 11.82 -6.67 -1.32
C ASN A 95 12.22 -5.69 -0.23
N ARG A 96 13.45 -5.81 0.30
CA ARG A 96 14.00 -4.81 1.20
C ARG A 96 14.37 -3.52 0.46
N GLY A 97 14.67 -2.43 1.19
CA GLY A 97 15.00 -1.15 0.61
C GLY A 97 16.33 -1.11 -0.12
N THR A 98 16.67 0.06 -0.68
CA THR A 98 17.97 0.37 -1.28
C THR A 98 18.59 1.60 -0.60
N LYS A 99 19.91 1.67 -0.56
CA LYS A 99 20.62 2.86 -0.10
C LYS A 99 20.44 4.05 -1.07
N ALA A 100 20.29 3.74 -2.35
CA ALA A 100 20.15 4.73 -3.40
C ALA A 100 18.87 5.59 -3.29
N SER A 101 17.79 5.05 -2.73
CA SER A 101 16.54 5.80 -2.48
C SER A 101 16.65 6.83 -1.36
N GLY A 102 17.63 6.67 -0.47
CA GLY A 102 17.74 7.40 0.79
C GLY A 102 16.80 6.90 1.90
N ARG A 103 15.87 5.96 1.61
CA ARG A 103 14.98 5.34 2.62
C ARG A 103 15.63 4.13 3.29
N GLY A 104 16.23 3.26 2.51
CA GLY A 104 16.90 2.04 2.99
C GLY A 104 15.95 1.01 3.61
N VAL A 105 14.64 1.20 3.48
CA VAL A 105 13.65 0.35 4.12
C VAL A 105 12.34 0.31 3.32
N THR A 106 11.76 -0.88 3.17
CA THR A 106 10.39 -1.08 2.70
C THR A 106 9.48 -1.27 3.92
N LYS A 107 8.38 -0.51 3.98
CA LYS A 107 7.48 -0.50 5.15
C LYS A 107 6.08 -0.96 4.81
N ILE A 108 5.54 -1.83 5.67
CA ILE A 108 4.13 -2.26 5.66
C ILE A 108 3.53 -1.90 7.03
N GLY A 109 2.46 -1.14 7.03
CA GLY A 109 1.74 -0.74 8.25
C GLY A 109 0.97 -1.89 8.91
N ASN A 110 0.12 -1.54 9.87
CA ASN A 110 -0.69 -2.51 10.61
C ASN A 110 -1.96 -2.89 9.86
N ASN A 111 -2.50 -4.08 10.14
CA ASN A 111 -3.78 -4.58 9.61
C ASN A 111 -3.83 -4.61 8.08
N VAL A 112 -2.71 -4.83 7.41
CA VAL A 112 -2.60 -4.86 5.94
C VAL A 112 -2.89 -6.26 5.42
N LEU A 113 -3.62 -6.34 4.31
CA LEU A 113 -3.82 -7.56 3.55
C LEU A 113 -3.11 -7.47 2.21
N LEU A 114 -2.04 -8.26 2.05
CA LEU A 114 -1.40 -8.51 0.76
C LEU A 114 -1.92 -9.83 0.23
N MET A 115 -2.80 -9.80 -0.78
CA MET A 115 -3.37 -11.01 -1.35
C MET A 115 -2.35 -11.77 -2.21
N SER A 116 -2.72 -12.95 -2.68
CA SER A 116 -1.83 -13.86 -3.39
C SER A 116 -1.17 -13.20 -4.61
N TYR A 117 0.12 -13.49 -4.79
CA TYR A 117 0.95 -12.97 -5.90
C TYR A 117 1.12 -11.44 -5.91
N THR A 118 0.89 -10.76 -4.79
CA THR A 118 1.19 -9.33 -4.66
C THR A 118 2.71 -9.12 -4.66
N HIS A 119 3.19 -8.06 -5.32
CA HIS A 119 4.59 -7.65 -5.26
C HIS A 119 4.73 -6.25 -4.67
N VAL A 120 5.50 -6.13 -3.61
CA VAL A 120 5.94 -4.85 -3.02
C VAL A 120 7.44 -4.70 -3.27
N ALA A 121 7.80 -3.78 -4.17
CA ALA A 121 9.19 -3.52 -4.49
C ALA A 121 9.89 -2.72 -3.37
N HIS A 122 11.18 -2.47 -3.58
CA HIS A 122 12.05 -1.78 -2.63
C HIS A 122 11.55 -0.36 -2.28
N ASP A 123 11.81 0.04 -1.04
CA ASP A 123 11.55 1.41 -0.55
C ASP A 123 10.08 1.87 -0.63
N CYS A 124 9.14 0.96 -0.86
CA CYS A 124 7.72 1.27 -0.78
C CYS A 124 7.29 1.50 0.66
N CYS A 125 6.29 2.36 0.83
CA CYS A 125 5.62 2.57 2.11
C CYS A 125 4.13 2.28 1.94
N VAL A 126 3.63 1.22 2.59
CA VAL A 126 2.21 0.87 2.63
C VAL A 126 1.67 1.20 4.02
N GLY A 127 0.71 2.08 4.09
CA GLY A 127 0.07 2.52 5.34
C GLY A 127 -0.78 1.45 6.00
N ASN A 128 -1.49 1.85 7.05
CA ASN A 128 -2.32 0.95 7.83
C ASN A 128 -3.64 0.60 7.11
N ASN A 129 -4.18 -0.58 7.39
CA ASN A 129 -5.50 -1.03 6.93
C ASN A 129 -5.63 -1.06 5.39
N CYS A 130 -4.52 -1.16 4.67
CA CYS A 130 -4.50 -1.26 3.22
C CYS A 130 -4.84 -2.66 2.72
N ILE A 131 -5.44 -2.74 1.53
CA ILE A 131 -5.72 -4.00 0.84
C ILE A 131 -5.10 -3.93 -0.56
N LEU A 132 -4.12 -4.78 -0.81
CA LEU A 132 -3.57 -5.02 -2.14
C LEU A 132 -4.13 -6.36 -2.62
N VAL A 133 -5.03 -6.31 -3.60
CA VAL A 133 -5.73 -7.49 -4.12
C VAL A 133 -4.78 -8.33 -4.97
N SER A 134 -5.12 -9.59 -5.24
CA SER A 134 -4.24 -10.53 -5.94
C SER A 134 -3.62 -9.96 -7.23
N TYR A 135 -2.35 -10.28 -7.45
CA TYR A 135 -1.55 -9.83 -8.61
C TYR A 135 -1.29 -8.32 -8.66
N VAL A 136 -1.50 -7.57 -7.58
CA VAL A 136 -1.07 -6.17 -7.54
C VAL A 136 0.44 -6.09 -7.47
N GLY A 137 1.03 -5.25 -8.32
CA GLY A 137 2.46 -4.91 -8.26
C GLY A 137 2.66 -3.41 -8.00
N ILE A 138 3.40 -3.07 -6.95
CA ILE A 138 3.85 -1.71 -6.71
C ILE A 138 5.36 -1.61 -6.89
N ALA A 139 5.76 -0.76 -7.84
CA ALA A 139 7.18 -0.54 -8.14
C ALA A 139 7.86 0.32 -7.06
N GLY A 140 9.19 0.37 -7.07
CA GLY A 140 9.99 0.99 -6.02
C GLY A 140 9.57 2.42 -5.66
N GLU A 141 9.75 2.77 -4.40
CA GLU A 141 9.45 4.10 -3.85
C GLU A 141 7.99 4.57 -4.02
N THR A 142 7.06 3.62 -4.14
CA THR A 142 5.62 3.91 -4.16
C THR A 142 5.11 4.08 -2.73
N ASP A 143 4.35 5.16 -2.51
CA ASP A 143 3.68 5.41 -1.24
C ASP A 143 2.18 5.11 -1.36
N VAL A 144 1.66 4.28 -0.46
CA VAL A 144 0.24 3.93 -0.35
C VAL A 144 -0.22 4.35 1.04
N ASP A 145 -1.06 5.36 1.11
CA ASP A 145 -1.57 5.88 2.39
C ASP A 145 -2.64 4.95 3.00
N ASP A 146 -2.95 5.20 4.28
CA ASP A 146 -3.89 4.41 5.07
C ASP A 146 -5.22 4.15 4.37
N TRP A 147 -5.77 2.96 4.57
CA TRP A 147 -7.09 2.55 4.08
C TRP A 147 -7.24 2.50 2.56
N ALA A 148 -6.16 2.61 1.81
CA ALA A 148 -6.22 2.46 0.37
C ALA A 148 -6.52 1.00 -0.03
N THR A 149 -7.28 0.83 -1.10
CA THR A 149 -7.54 -0.49 -1.70
C THR A 149 -7.12 -0.45 -3.16
N ILE A 150 -6.25 -1.37 -3.57
CA ILE A 150 -5.78 -1.50 -4.95
C ILE A 150 -6.35 -2.79 -5.53
N GLY A 151 -7.19 -2.66 -6.54
CA GLY A 151 -7.87 -3.78 -7.22
C GLY A 151 -6.89 -4.71 -7.94
N GLY A 152 -7.27 -5.97 -8.04
CA GLY A 152 -6.42 -7.04 -8.56
C GLY A 152 -5.84 -6.76 -9.95
N SER A 153 -4.65 -7.30 -10.21
CA SER A 153 -3.90 -7.13 -11.46
C SER A 153 -3.56 -5.67 -11.81
N SER A 154 -3.66 -4.75 -10.86
CA SER A 154 -3.22 -3.37 -11.05
C SER A 154 -1.73 -3.21 -10.76
N VAL A 155 -1.07 -2.29 -11.47
CA VAL A 155 0.36 -2.02 -11.31
C VAL A 155 0.60 -0.53 -11.08
N ALA A 156 1.41 -0.19 -10.08
CA ALA A 156 1.83 1.19 -9.80
C ALA A 156 3.23 1.45 -10.33
N HIS A 157 3.39 2.54 -11.04
CA HIS A 157 4.70 3.01 -11.50
C HIS A 157 5.53 3.50 -10.31
N GLN A 158 6.85 3.36 -10.40
CA GLN A 158 7.79 3.88 -9.40
C GLN A 158 7.51 5.35 -9.06
N PHE A 159 7.66 5.70 -7.78
CA PHE A 159 7.40 7.04 -7.23
C PHE A 159 5.93 7.49 -7.26
N SER A 160 4.99 6.62 -7.52
CA SER A 160 3.56 6.96 -7.44
C SER A 160 3.09 7.09 -6.00
N ARG A 161 2.12 7.97 -5.79
CA ARG A 161 1.46 8.13 -4.49
C ARG A 161 -0.03 7.78 -4.61
N ILE A 162 -0.51 6.99 -3.67
CA ILE A 162 -1.92 6.57 -3.59
C ILE A 162 -2.47 7.06 -2.26
N GLY A 163 -3.39 8.02 -2.33
CA GLY A 163 -3.89 8.74 -1.16
C GLY A 163 -4.83 7.90 -0.28
N LYS A 164 -4.96 8.38 0.94
CA LYS A 164 -5.77 7.81 2.02
C LYS A 164 -7.20 7.50 1.55
N HIS A 165 -7.70 6.30 1.88
CA HIS A 165 -9.05 5.83 1.51
C HIS A 165 -9.34 5.74 0.00
N ALA A 166 -8.35 5.86 -0.87
CA ALA A 166 -8.56 5.65 -2.30
C ALA A 166 -8.96 4.21 -2.62
N PHE A 167 -9.83 4.03 -3.59
CA PHE A 167 -10.18 2.73 -4.15
C PHE A 167 -9.86 2.72 -5.64
N ILE A 168 -8.99 1.82 -6.05
CA ILE A 168 -8.58 1.64 -7.43
C ILE A 168 -9.19 0.35 -7.96
N GLY A 169 -9.90 0.44 -9.07
CA GLY A 169 -10.45 -0.74 -9.78
C GLY A 169 -9.37 -1.72 -10.20
N GLY A 170 -9.76 -2.95 -10.55
CA GLY A 170 -8.82 -3.95 -11.04
C GLY A 170 -8.28 -3.65 -12.45
N GLY A 171 -7.10 -4.21 -12.76
CA GLY A 171 -6.47 -4.11 -14.08
C GLY A 171 -5.93 -2.72 -14.45
N CYS A 172 -5.72 -1.84 -13.48
CA CYS A 172 -5.33 -0.45 -13.72
C CYS A 172 -3.81 -0.24 -13.77
N LYS A 173 -3.36 0.67 -14.66
CA LYS A 173 -1.98 1.17 -14.69
C LYS A 173 -1.91 2.53 -13.99
N ILE A 174 -1.31 2.56 -12.80
CA ILE A 174 -1.18 3.75 -11.96
C ILE A 174 0.13 4.45 -12.32
N ASN A 175 0.07 5.45 -13.19
CA ASN A 175 1.23 6.21 -13.69
C ASN A 175 1.26 7.67 -13.20
N LYS A 176 0.25 8.10 -12.47
CA LYS A 176 0.11 9.39 -11.80
C LYS A 176 -0.39 9.19 -10.39
N ASP A 177 -0.27 10.23 -9.57
CA ASP A 177 -0.73 10.18 -8.19
C ASP A 177 -2.26 10.07 -8.12
N VAL A 178 -2.75 9.20 -7.23
CA VAL A 178 -4.17 8.97 -6.99
C VAL A 178 -4.57 9.72 -5.73
N PRO A 179 -5.39 10.79 -5.82
CA PRO A 179 -5.79 11.57 -4.66
C PRO A 179 -6.56 10.76 -3.61
N PRO A 180 -6.61 11.26 -2.33
CA PRO A 180 -7.32 10.56 -1.26
C PRO A 180 -8.83 10.51 -1.48
N TYR A 181 -9.51 9.56 -0.83
CA TYR A 181 -10.97 9.40 -0.76
C TYR A 181 -11.69 9.06 -2.08
N ILE A 182 -11.00 8.92 -3.19
CA ILE A 182 -11.64 8.73 -4.49
C ILE A 182 -11.79 7.26 -4.89
N LEU A 183 -12.74 7.04 -5.79
CA LEU A 183 -12.85 5.87 -6.64
C LEU A 183 -12.24 6.21 -8.00
N CYS A 184 -11.38 5.35 -8.52
CA CYS A 184 -10.82 5.48 -9.86
C CYS A 184 -10.68 4.12 -10.55
N GLY A 185 -10.62 4.13 -11.87
CA GLY A 185 -10.52 2.92 -12.67
C GLY A 185 -10.32 3.25 -14.15
N ARG A 186 -10.41 2.23 -15.00
CA ARG A 186 -10.25 2.29 -16.47
C ARG A 186 -8.79 2.37 -16.95
N ASP A 187 -8.59 2.29 -18.24
CA ASP A 187 -7.32 2.53 -18.93
C ASP A 187 -7.57 3.60 -20.01
N PRO A 188 -6.98 4.80 -19.93
CA PRO A 188 -6.12 5.26 -18.85
C PRO A 188 -6.86 5.47 -17.51
N LEU A 189 -6.12 5.34 -16.39
CA LEU A 189 -6.69 5.52 -15.06
C LEU A 189 -7.29 6.91 -14.87
N THR A 190 -8.58 6.98 -14.54
CA THR A 190 -9.34 8.24 -14.39
C THR A 190 -10.15 8.26 -13.09
N TYR A 191 -10.40 9.46 -12.59
CA TYR A 191 -11.31 9.72 -11.48
C TYR A 191 -12.74 9.30 -11.87
N ALA A 192 -13.40 8.51 -11.03
CA ALA A 192 -14.76 8.01 -11.25
C ALA A 192 -15.76 8.47 -10.17
N GLY A 193 -15.28 9.22 -9.19
CA GLY A 193 -16.10 9.73 -8.09
C GLY A 193 -15.41 9.57 -6.74
N VAL A 194 -16.16 9.80 -5.68
CA VAL A 194 -15.72 9.58 -4.29
C VAL A 194 -16.00 8.13 -3.89
N ASN A 195 -15.11 7.53 -3.10
CA ASN A 195 -15.27 6.19 -2.54
C ASN A 195 -16.36 6.16 -1.44
N ILE A 196 -17.58 6.50 -1.78
CA ILE A 196 -18.70 6.68 -0.85
C ILE A 196 -18.92 5.43 0.01
N VAL A 197 -18.90 4.25 -0.61
CA VAL A 197 -19.14 2.98 0.10
C VAL A 197 -18.04 2.71 1.12
N GLY A 198 -16.79 2.88 0.74
CA GLY A 198 -15.65 2.71 1.64
C GLY A 198 -15.68 3.70 2.80
N LEU A 199 -15.97 4.96 2.53
CA LEU A 199 -16.05 6.00 3.55
C LEU A 199 -17.18 5.76 4.55
N ARG A 200 -18.39 5.42 4.09
CA ARG A 200 -19.51 5.04 4.97
C ARG A 200 -19.20 3.88 5.90
N ARG A 201 -18.57 2.82 5.37
CA ARG A 201 -18.15 1.66 6.17
C ARG A 201 -17.13 2.01 7.26
N ARG A 202 -16.41 3.13 7.09
CA ARG A 202 -15.40 3.64 8.02
C ARG A 202 -15.92 4.77 8.92
N GLY A 203 -17.24 5.01 8.92
CA GLY A 203 -17.90 5.94 9.85
C GLY A 203 -17.93 7.40 9.41
N PHE A 204 -17.56 7.73 8.17
CA PHE A 204 -17.70 9.09 7.66
C PHE A 204 -19.18 9.49 7.59
N THR A 205 -19.50 10.68 8.07
CA THR A 205 -20.85 11.22 8.02
C THR A 205 -21.25 11.61 6.59
N SER A 206 -22.55 11.73 6.35
CA SER A 206 -23.06 12.20 5.05
C SER A 206 -22.55 13.59 4.69
N ASP A 207 -22.36 14.46 5.67
CA ASP A 207 -21.85 15.83 5.44
C ASP A 207 -20.36 15.82 5.08
N GLN A 208 -19.54 15.01 5.74
CA GLN A 208 -18.14 14.85 5.36
C GLN A 208 -18.00 14.31 3.92
N ILE A 209 -18.77 13.28 3.57
CA ILE A 209 -18.76 12.70 2.21
C ILE A 209 -19.22 13.74 1.18
N ARG A 210 -20.25 14.54 1.48
CA ARG A 210 -20.72 15.62 0.60
C ARG A 210 -19.62 16.66 0.40
N ASN A 211 -18.99 17.14 1.47
CA ASN A 211 -17.90 18.11 1.39
C ASN A 211 -16.73 17.59 0.55
N ILE A 212 -16.31 16.33 0.75
CA ILE A 212 -15.30 15.69 -0.07
C ILE A 212 -15.71 15.68 -1.56
N LYS A 213 -16.96 15.33 -1.86
CA LYS A 213 -17.48 15.32 -3.22
C LYS A 213 -17.46 16.72 -3.84
N ASP A 214 -17.94 17.73 -3.12
CA ASP A 214 -18.00 19.12 -3.60
C ASP A 214 -16.59 19.66 -3.90
N MET A 215 -15.57 19.32 -3.07
CA MET A 215 -14.17 19.65 -3.35
C MET A 215 -13.67 18.98 -4.63
N TYR A 216 -13.97 17.70 -4.86
CA TYR A 216 -13.58 16.99 -6.07
C TYR A 216 -14.34 17.46 -7.32
N ASP A 217 -15.56 17.93 -7.18
CA ASP A 217 -16.30 18.59 -8.27
C ASP A 217 -15.60 19.89 -8.71
N ILE A 218 -15.01 20.65 -7.79
CA ILE A 218 -14.18 21.82 -8.11
C ILE A 218 -12.89 21.40 -8.84
N ILE A 219 -12.24 20.30 -8.42
CA ILE A 219 -10.98 19.86 -9.02
C ILE A 219 -11.19 19.29 -10.43
N TYR A 220 -12.23 18.50 -10.65
CA TYR A 220 -12.38 17.70 -11.86
C TYR A 220 -13.47 18.19 -12.83
N ASN A 221 -14.49 18.90 -12.34
CA ASN A 221 -15.69 19.21 -13.14
C ASN A 221 -15.92 20.71 -13.38
N SER A 222 -15.12 21.60 -12.79
CA SER A 222 -15.35 23.04 -12.88
C SER A 222 -14.54 23.76 -13.98
N GLY A 223 -13.71 23.03 -14.73
CA GLY A 223 -12.83 23.60 -15.76
C GLY A 223 -11.65 24.43 -15.22
N ASN A 224 -11.43 24.44 -13.92
CA ASN A 224 -10.26 25.10 -13.31
C ASN A 224 -8.98 24.31 -13.57
N ASN A 225 -7.83 24.98 -13.62
CA ASN A 225 -6.56 24.31 -13.40
C ASN A 225 -6.44 23.89 -11.91
N VAL A 226 -5.52 22.97 -11.62
CA VAL A 226 -5.38 22.40 -10.27
C VAL A 226 -5.07 23.47 -9.22
N SER A 227 -4.21 24.45 -9.52
CA SER A 227 -3.84 25.50 -8.58
C SER A 227 -5.02 26.39 -8.21
N ASP A 228 -5.81 26.81 -9.21
CA ASP A 228 -7.01 27.62 -8.99
C ASP A 228 -8.10 26.84 -8.25
N ALA A 229 -8.23 25.53 -8.54
CA ALA A 229 -9.14 24.65 -7.82
C ALA A 229 -8.78 24.57 -6.32
N LEU A 230 -7.50 24.39 -5.99
CA LEU A 230 -7.05 24.36 -4.61
C LEU A 230 -7.28 25.69 -3.89
N ALA A 231 -7.00 26.82 -4.53
CA ALA A 231 -7.27 28.16 -3.94
C ALA A 231 -8.76 28.36 -3.65
N LYS A 232 -9.65 27.91 -4.54
CA LYS A 232 -11.11 27.94 -4.31
C LYS A 232 -11.53 27.06 -3.14
N ILE A 233 -10.93 25.87 -3.00
CA ILE A 233 -11.23 24.98 -1.87
C ILE A 233 -10.76 25.62 -0.57
N GLU A 234 -9.56 26.20 -0.53
CA GLU A 234 -9.01 26.85 0.67
C GLU A 234 -9.88 28.03 1.15
N SER A 235 -10.42 28.82 0.22
CA SER A 235 -11.23 30.00 0.54
C SER A 235 -12.72 29.66 0.76
N GLY A 236 -13.25 28.60 0.14
CA GLY A 236 -14.68 28.31 0.12
C GLY A 236 -15.16 27.25 1.11
N PHE A 237 -14.24 26.46 1.69
CA PHE A 237 -14.60 25.38 2.63
C PHE A 237 -14.03 25.67 4.01
N LEU A 238 -14.81 25.35 5.04
CA LEU A 238 -14.32 25.37 6.42
C LEU A 238 -13.17 24.38 6.59
N GLN A 239 -12.24 24.70 7.48
CA GLN A 239 -11.13 23.84 7.79
C GLN A 239 -11.62 22.49 8.33
N SER A 240 -11.12 21.41 7.77
CA SER A 240 -11.38 20.05 8.22
C SER A 240 -10.18 19.15 7.86
N GLU A 241 -10.06 18.00 8.53
CA GLU A 241 -9.00 17.04 8.22
C GLU A 241 -9.04 16.62 6.74
N GLU A 242 -10.23 16.32 6.22
CA GLU A 242 -10.41 15.87 4.84
C GLU A 242 -9.95 16.90 3.82
N ARG A 243 -10.31 18.19 4.07
CA ARG A 243 -9.90 19.31 3.22
C ARG A 243 -8.37 19.42 3.18
N ASP A 244 -7.77 19.47 4.35
CA ASP A 244 -6.34 19.69 4.48
C ASP A 244 -5.56 18.49 3.87
N VAL A 245 -6.01 17.26 4.07
CA VAL A 245 -5.43 16.04 3.44
C VAL A 245 -5.52 16.10 1.91
N ILE A 246 -6.65 16.53 1.34
CA ILE A 246 -6.81 16.67 -0.13
C ILE A 246 -5.84 17.71 -0.67
N ILE A 247 -5.81 18.89 -0.04
CA ILE A 247 -4.97 20.02 -0.48
C ILE A 247 -3.49 19.64 -0.41
N ASP A 248 -3.05 19.11 0.73
CA ASP A 248 -1.63 18.76 0.94
C ASP A 248 -1.18 17.65 0.00
N PHE A 249 -2.01 16.64 -0.20
CA PHE A 249 -1.68 15.56 -1.14
C PHE A 249 -1.49 16.09 -2.56
N ILE A 250 -2.42 16.88 -3.05
CA ILE A 250 -2.41 17.41 -4.43
C ILE A 250 -1.28 18.44 -4.62
N ARG A 251 -1.10 19.34 -3.67
CA ARG A 251 -0.03 20.36 -3.70
C ARG A 251 1.36 19.74 -3.75
N ASN A 252 1.58 18.64 -3.02
CA ASN A 252 2.85 17.94 -2.97
C ASN A 252 3.01 16.85 -4.04
N SER A 253 2.08 16.74 -5.00
CA SER A 253 2.18 15.78 -6.09
C SER A 253 3.22 16.21 -7.11
N LYS A 254 4.32 15.44 -7.21
CA LYS A 254 5.40 15.70 -8.18
C LYS A 254 5.08 15.14 -9.57
N ARG A 255 4.27 14.08 -9.65
CA ARG A 255 3.87 13.41 -10.90
C ARG A 255 2.61 13.99 -11.52
N GLY A 256 1.93 14.88 -10.80
CA GLY A 256 0.56 15.31 -11.08
C GLY A 256 -0.46 14.20 -10.79
N ILE A 257 -1.69 14.62 -10.54
CA ILE A 257 -2.79 13.71 -10.22
C ILE A 257 -3.42 13.09 -11.48
N ILE A 258 -4.13 11.96 -11.32
CA ILE A 258 -4.95 11.37 -12.39
C ILE A 258 -5.98 12.38 -12.92
N ARG A 259 -6.41 12.21 -14.16
CA ARG A 259 -7.40 13.10 -14.81
C ARG A 259 -8.84 12.73 -14.44
N GLY A 260 -9.75 13.66 -14.59
CA GLY A 260 -11.20 13.40 -14.63
C GLY A 260 -11.63 12.65 -15.88
N MET A 261 -12.83 12.08 -15.88
CA MET A 261 -13.43 11.52 -17.09
C MET A 261 -13.76 12.64 -18.06
N GLY A 262 -13.28 12.57 -19.32
CA GLY A 262 -13.71 13.44 -20.39
C GLY A 262 -15.21 13.23 -20.68
N SER A 263 -15.86 14.23 -21.33
CA SER A 263 -17.29 14.22 -21.63
C SER A 263 -17.79 12.99 -22.42
N ASP A 264 -16.89 12.29 -23.10
CA ASP A 264 -17.22 11.17 -24.00
C ASP A 264 -17.20 9.78 -23.34
N SER A 265 -16.95 9.69 -22.02
CA SER A 265 -16.68 8.41 -21.32
C SER A 265 -17.59 8.12 -20.12
N LYS A 266 -18.83 8.62 -20.09
CA LYS A 266 -19.81 8.32 -19.04
C LYS A 266 -20.41 6.92 -19.18
N GLY A 267 -19.65 5.88 -18.83
CA GLY A 267 -20.14 4.53 -18.60
C GLY A 267 -19.87 4.13 -17.14
N SER A 268 -20.80 3.39 -16.53
CA SER A 268 -20.67 2.91 -15.15
C SER A 268 -19.42 2.04 -14.98
N ILE A 269 -18.74 2.21 -13.85
CA ILE A 269 -17.80 1.22 -13.33
C ILE A 269 -18.65 0.35 -12.39
N ASP A 270 -19.00 -0.85 -12.81
CA ASP A 270 -19.67 -1.89 -12.00
C ASP A 270 -18.67 -2.54 -11.03
#